data_ca3d5c9c1ea5d810a656cb82e5f2a8a6
#
_entry.id   ca3d5c9c1ea5d810a656cb82e5f2a8a6
#
_cell.length_a   1.000
_cell.length_b   1.000
_cell.length_c   1.000
_cell.angle_alpha   90.00
_cell.angle_beta   90.00
_cell.angle_gamma   90.00
#
_symmetry.space_group_name_H-M   'P 1'
#
loop_
_entity.id
_entity.type
_entity.pdbx_description
1 polymer ?
#
loop_
_entity_poly.entity_id
_entity_poly.type
_entity_poly.pdbx_seq_one_letter_code
_entity_poly.pdbx_strand_id
1 'polypeptide(L)'
;MKRIGLITLIAAICLALGMMVNPTPVVAKTTFVTIGTGGITGVYYPTGGAIARIVNQKRKVYGIRCTVESTGGSVFNVNAVMSGDLEFGVVQSDRQYQAINGLAEWEEKGPQKDLRAVFTIHPEAITLVAADDAGIKTIADLKGKRVNIGNPGSGQRQNSIDALEVNGINYETDLVAEGVKAAEAPGLLQDGRIDAFFYTVGHPSGAIKEATAGRRKVHFVDIPNIDQLTKKFPYYAKAFVPIKFYEGATNKEDVETFGVKATLVTSAKVPDKVVYAVTKEVFDNYEEFKKLHPAYEVLTKENMLEGMSAPIHPGAMKYYKETGLDKYLK
;
A
#
# COMPACT_ATOMS: atom_id res chain seq x y z
N MET A 1 -69.03 2.05 -47.38
CA MET A 1 -68.35 3.12 -46.60
C MET A 1 -68.09 2.82 -45.11
N LYS A 2 -68.63 1.73 -44.49
CA LYS A 2 -68.42 1.43 -43.04
C LYS A 2 -67.20 0.57 -42.75
N ARG A 3 -66.45 -0.02 -43.71
CA ARG A 3 -65.28 -0.86 -43.49
C ARG A 3 -63.94 -0.11 -43.55
N ILE A 4 -63.88 1.07 -44.19
CA ILE A 4 -62.66 1.87 -44.33
C ILE A 4 -62.40 2.64 -43.03
N GLY A 5 -63.45 3.07 -42.30
CA GLY A 5 -63.24 3.79 -41.02
C GLY A 5 -62.74 2.93 -39.87
N LEU A 6 -62.98 1.60 -39.89
CA LEU A 6 -62.53 0.72 -38.84
C LEU A 6 -61.01 0.36 -38.97
N ILE A 7 -60.52 0.25 -40.21
CA ILE A 7 -59.09 -0.04 -40.47
C ILE A 7 -58.22 1.15 -40.11
N THR A 8 -58.66 2.39 -40.36
CA THR A 8 -57.97 3.63 -40.03
C THR A 8 -57.90 3.86 -38.51
N LEU A 9 -58.93 3.46 -37.78
CA LEU A 9 -58.97 3.59 -36.31
C LEU A 9 -58.03 2.59 -35.63
N ILE A 10 -57.95 1.36 -36.13
CA ILE A 10 -57.02 0.34 -35.60
C ILE A 10 -55.56 0.72 -35.89
N ALA A 11 -55.25 1.26 -37.05
CA ALA A 11 -53.89 1.72 -37.39
C ALA A 11 -53.45 2.92 -36.51
N ALA A 12 -54.38 3.84 -36.16
CA ALA A 12 -54.09 4.97 -35.27
C ALA A 12 -53.85 4.53 -33.81
N ILE A 13 -54.57 3.49 -33.34
CA ILE A 13 -54.40 2.92 -31.98
C ILE A 13 -53.05 2.15 -31.88
N CYS A 14 -52.62 1.42 -32.91
CA CYS A 14 -51.35 0.75 -32.96
C CYS A 14 -50.18 1.73 -33.02
N LEU A 15 -50.28 2.89 -33.67
CA LEU A 15 -49.27 3.95 -33.66
C LEU A 15 -49.19 4.65 -32.30
N ALA A 16 -50.29 4.82 -31.58
CA ALA A 16 -50.33 5.45 -30.26
C ALA A 16 -49.77 4.53 -29.14
N LEU A 17 -49.96 3.19 -29.27
CA LEU A 17 -49.35 2.24 -28.32
C LEU A 17 -47.84 2.01 -28.55
N GLY A 18 -47.30 2.29 -29.74
CA GLY A 18 -45.87 2.15 -30.03
C GLY A 18 -44.99 3.26 -29.46
N MET A 19 -45.54 4.36 -28.93
CA MET A 19 -44.76 5.51 -28.41
C MET A 19 -44.65 5.57 -26.89
N MET A 20 -45.16 4.56 -26.14
CA MET A 20 -45.01 4.51 -24.68
C MET A 20 -43.97 3.47 -24.21
N VAL A 21 -42.91 3.24 -24.99
CA VAL A 21 -41.72 2.62 -24.44
C VAL A 21 -40.93 3.73 -23.74
N ASN A 22 -41.31 4.04 -22.50
CA ASN A 22 -40.44 4.80 -21.63
C ASN A 22 -39.14 4.00 -21.51
N PRO A 23 -37.97 4.53 -21.95
CA PRO A 23 -36.75 3.85 -21.70
C PRO A 23 -36.60 3.76 -20.17
N THR A 24 -36.73 2.56 -19.63
CA THR A 24 -36.38 2.32 -18.23
C THR A 24 -34.96 2.83 -18.07
N PRO A 25 -34.70 3.74 -17.12
CA PRO A 25 -33.34 4.20 -16.90
C PRO A 25 -32.52 2.94 -16.57
N VAL A 26 -31.59 2.60 -17.45
CA VAL A 26 -30.56 1.59 -17.15
C VAL A 26 -29.77 2.16 -15.98
N VAL A 27 -30.12 1.74 -14.77
CA VAL A 27 -29.32 2.04 -13.60
C VAL A 27 -27.96 1.37 -13.85
N ALA A 28 -26.97 2.16 -14.21
CA ALA A 28 -25.62 1.67 -14.42
C ALA A 28 -25.20 0.91 -13.16
N LYS A 29 -24.87 -0.39 -13.33
CA LYS A 29 -24.47 -1.26 -12.22
C LYS A 29 -23.25 -0.63 -11.54
N THR A 30 -23.40 -0.28 -10.26
CA THR A 30 -22.29 0.24 -9.47
C THR A 30 -21.18 -0.81 -9.37
N THR A 31 -19.97 -0.46 -9.74
CA THR A 31 -18.78 -1.29 -9.56
C THR A 31 -18.21 -0.99 -8.17
N PHE A 32 -18.12 -2.01 -7.32
CA PHE A 32 -17.47 -1.91 -6.03
C PHE A 32 -15.97 -2.15 -6.24
N VAL A 33 -15.17 -1.36 -5.55
CA VAL A 33 -13.71 -1.39 -5.62
C VAL A 33 -13.17 -1.36 -4.20
N THR A 34 -12.44 -2.39 -3.81
CA THR A 34 -11.83 -2.49 -2.49
C THR A 34 -10.30 -2.34 -2.61
N ILE A 35 -9.74 -1.47 -1.77
CA ILE A 35 -8.29 -1.25 -1.67
C ILE A 35 -7.80 -1.93 -0.39
N GLY A 36 -7.01 -2.98 -0.53
CA GLY A 36 -6.30 -3.60 0.58
C GLY A 36 -5.16 -2.71 1.07
N THR A 37 -5.00 -2.58 2.36
CA THR A 37 -4.03 -1.68 2.98
C THR A 37 -3.12 -2.41 3.96
N GLY A 38 -3.12 -2.06 5.22
CA GLY A 38 -2.35 -2.66 6.30
C GLY A 38 -3.01 -2.35 7.64
N GLY A 39 -2.24 -2.36 8.72
CA GLY A 39 -2.73 -1.95 10.04
C GLY A 39 -3.16 -0.50 10.05
N ILE A 40 -4.21 -0.18 10.83
CA ILE A 40 -4.82 1.16 10.88
C ILE A 40 -3.89 2.25 11.45
N THR A 41 -2.83 1.87 12.16
CA THR A 41 -1.82 2.77 12.73
C THR A 41 -0.64 3.04 11.80
N GLY A 42 -0.59 2.36 10.63
CA GLY A 42 0.38 2.59 9.58
C GLY A 42 -0.11 3.62 8.55
N VAL A 43 0.70 3.86 7.51
CA VAL A 43 0.40 4.85 6.46
C VAL A 43 -0.45 4.27 5.33
N TYR A 44 -0.48 2.95 5.13
CA TYR A 44 -1.28 2.32 4.07
C TYR A 44 -2.79 2.57 4.23
N TYR A 45 -3.31 2.47 5.48
CA TYR A 45 -4.73 2.65 5.71
C TYR A 45 -5.22 4.07 5.37
N PRO A 46 -4.59 5.15 5.88
CA PRO A 46 -4.94 6.50 5.43
C PRO A 46 -4.67 6.72 3.93
N THR A 47 -3.69 6.04 3.31
CA THR A 47 -3.45 6.09 1.86
C THR A 47 -4.64 5.55 1.07
N GLY A 48 -5.10 4.33 1.38
CA GLY A 48 -6.29 3.77 0.76
C GLY A 48 -7.52 4.65 0.99
N GLY A 49 -7.67 5.21 2.19
CA GLY A 49 -8.73 6.16 2.53
C GLY A 49 -8.70 7.45 1.71
N ALA A 50 -7.50 7.99 1.47
CA ALA A 50 -7.30 9.17 0.62
C ALA A 50 -7.73 8.89 -0.82
N ILE A 51 -7.25 7.78 -1.40
CA ILE A 51 -7.61 7.34 -2.76
C ILE A 51 -9.13 7.14 -2.86
N ALA A 52 -9.72 6.36 -1.94
CA ALA A 52 -11.15 6.08 -1.94
C ALA A 52 -12.00 7.36 -1.80
N ARG A 53 -11.59 8.30 -0.95
CA ARG A 53 -12.27 9.59 -0.80
C ARG A 53 -12.29 10.37 -2.10
N ILE A 54 -11.14 10.53 -2.76
CA ILE A 54 -11.01 11.29 -4.00
C ILE A 54 -11.83 10.64 -5.12
N VAL A 55 -11.71 9.31 -5.33
CA VAL A 55 -12.47 8.58 -6.35
C VAL A 55 -13.98 8.67 -6.10
N ASN A 56 -14.42 8.56 -4.85
CA ASN A 56 -15.84 8.61 -4.49
C ASN A 56 -16.50 9.98 -4.71
N GLN A 57 -15.74 11.08 -4.79
CA GLN A 57 -16.28 12.39 -5.18
C GLN A 57 -16.89 12.34 -6.58
N LYS A 58 -16.37 11.47 -7.47
CA LYS A 58 -16.83 11.25 -8.84
C LYS A 58 -17.61 9.94 -9.03
N ARG A 59 -18.11 9.34 -7.94
CA ARG A 59 -18.81 8.04 -7.98
C ARG A 59 -19.96 7.97 -8.99
N LYS A 60 -20.69 9.07 -9.17
CA LYS A 60 -21.82 9.14 -10.13
C LYS A 60 -21.33 9.17 -11.58
N VAL A 61 -20.14 9.73 -11.84
CA VAL A 61 -19.53 9.84 -13.17
C VAL A 61 -19.01 8.47 -13.62
N TYR A 62 -18.28 7.80 -12.74
CA TYR A 62 -17.62 6.51 -13.06
C TYR A 62 -18.48 5.29 -12.78
N GLY A 63 -19.56 5.42 -11.99
CA GLY A 63 -20.30 4.28 -11.47
C GLY A 63 -19.45 3.40 -10.53
N ILE A 64 -18.45 3.98 -9.86
CA ILE A 64 -17.53 3.28 -8.96
C ILE A 64 -17.80 3.70 -7.52
N ARG A 65 -17.80 2.72 -6.61
CA ARG A 65 -17.78 2.94 -5.17
C ARG A 65 -16.53 2.28 -4.60
N CYS A 66 -15.61 3.11 -4.12
CA CYS A 66 -14.33 2.69 -3.57
C CYS A 66 -14.40 2.59 -2.04
N THR A 67 -13.87 1.50 -1.48
CA THR A 67 -13.76 1.24 -0.04
C THR A 67 -12.34 0.80 0.32
N VAL A 68 -12.00 0.81 1.60
CA VAL A 68 -10.70 0.36 2.10
C VAL A 68 -10.85 -0.77 3.08
N GLU A 69 -9.89 -1.67 3.07
CA GLU A 69 -9.81 -2.79 3.99
C GLU A 69 -8.45 -2.79 4.72
N SER A 70 -8.49 -2.96 6.04
CA SER A 70 -7.30 -3.21 6.86
C SER A 70 -6.90 -4.67 6.74
N THR A 71 -5.67 -4.94 6.31
CA THR A 71 -5.20 -6.27 5.98
C THR A 71 -3.94 -6.67 6.77
N GLY A 72 -3.38 -7.84 6.44
CA GLY A 72 -2.10 -8.31 6.94
C GLY A 72 -0.87 -7.59 6.36
N GLY A 73 -1.03 -6.78 5.30
CA GLY A 73 0.05 -6.05 4.63
C GLY A 73 0.37 -6.57 3.23
N SER A 74 1.57 -6.28 2.75
CA SER A 74 1.94 -6.37 1.32
C SER A 74 1.77 -7.75 0.69
N VAL A 75 2.21 -8.82 1.37
CA VAL A 75 2.10 -10.19 0.83
C VAL A 75 0.64 -10.62 0.76
N PHE A 76 -0.15 -10.31 1.81
CA PHE A 76 -1.59 -10.55 1.80
C PHE A 76 -2.25 -9.81 0.63
N ASN A 77 -1.94 -8.54 0.45
CA ASN A 77 -2.55 -7.70 -0.59
C ASN A 77 -2.23 -8.21 -2.00
N VAL A 78 -0.99 -8.60 -2.28
CA VAL A 78 -0.64 -9.21 -3.58
C VAL A 78 -1.47 -10.48 -3.81
N ASN A 79 -1.52 -11.38 -2.85
CA ASN A 79 -2.26 -12.64 -2.99
C ASN A 79 -3.76 -12.38 -3.19
N ALA A 80 -4.37 -11.46 -2.43
CA ALA A 80 -5.78 -11.12 -2.53
C ALA A 80 -6.12 -10.40 -3.86
N VAL A 81 -5.22 -9.58 -4.39
CA VAL A 81 -5.36 -8.98 -5.73
C VAL A 81 -5.25 -10.06 -6.82
N MET A 82 -4.37 -11.05 -6.66
CA MET A 82 -4.22 -12.13 -7.64
C MET A 82 -5.40 -13.11 -7.63
N SER A 83 -6.00 -13.38 -6.44
CA SER A 83 -7.23 -14.18 -6.33
C SER A 83 -8.48 -13.44 -6.78
N GLY A 84 -8.47 -12.11 -6.80
CA GLY A 84 -9.62 -11.26 -7.15
C GLY A 84 -10.50 -10.91 -5.95
N ASP A 85 -10.01 -11.10 -4.73
CA ASP A 85 -10.67 -10.69 -3.49
C ASP A 85 -10.55 -9.18 -3.24
N LEU A 86 -9.51 -8.56 -3.82
CA LEU A 86 -9.28 -7.13 -3.83
C LEU A 86 -9.04 -6.64 -5.25
N GLU A 87 -9.56 -5.46 -5.61
CA GLU A 87 -9.25 -4.82 -6.89
C GLU A 87 -7.90 -4.11 -6.87
N PHE A 88 -7.53 -3.54 -5.71
CA PHE A 88 -6.24 -2.86 -5.52
C PHE A 88 -5.61 -3.25 -4.20
N GLY A 89 -4.28 -3.11 -4.13
CA GLY A 89 -3.52 -3.28 -2.89
C GLY A 89 -2.43 -2.23 -2.77
N VAL A 90 -2.22 -1.72 -1.55
CA VAL A 90 -1.01 -0.94 -1.24
C VAL A 90 0.06 -1.95 -0.82
N VAL A 91 1.21 -1.93 -1.53
CA VAL A 91 2.25 -2.95 -1.47
C VAL A 91 3.63 -2.30 -1.49
N GLN A 92 4.55 -2.83 -0.72
CA GLN A 92 5.97 -2.44 -0.80
C GLN A 92 6.56 -2.77 -2.18
N SER A 93 7.45 -1.92 -2.69
CA SER A 93 8.11 -2.11 -3.98
C SER A 93 8.96 -3.37 -4.07
N ASP A 94 9.58 -3.79 -2.98
CA ASP A 94 10.32 -5.05 -2.88
C ASP A 94 9.40 -6.27 -2.99
N ARG A 95 8.22 -6.24 -2.35
CA ARG A 95 7.22 -7.31 -2.47
C ARG A 95 6.63 -7.37 -3.88
N GLN A 96 6.43 -6.20 -4.52
CA GLN A 96 6.04 -6.14 -5.93
C GLN A 96 7.09 -6.80 -6.83
N TYR A 97 8.39 -6.48 -6.63
CA TYR A 97 9.50 -7.10 -7.36
C TYR A 97 9.55 -8.61 -7.18
N GLN A 98 9.45 -9.08 -5.94
CA GLN A 98 9.52 -10.51 -5.64
C GLN A 98 8.32 -11.27 -6.19
N ALA A 99 7.12 -10.71 -6.10
CA ALA A 99 5.92 -11.32 -6.63
C ALA A 99 5.99 -11.51 -8.15
N ILE A 100 6.41 -10.47 -8.91
CA ILE A 100 6.46 -10.55 -10.37
C ILE A 100 7.56 -11.50 -10.86
N ASN A 101 8.61 -11.72 -10.06
CA ASN A 101 9.72 -12.62 -10.39
C ASN A 101 9.59 -14.01 -9.75
N GLY A 102 8.58 -14.29 -8.93
CA GLY A 102 8.40 -15.57 -8.25
C GLY A 102 9.49 -15.85 -7.22
N LEU A 103 9.83 -14.85 -6.42
CA LEU A 103 10.86 -14.93 -5.39
C LEU A 103 10.24 -14.88 -3.98
N ALA A 104 11.00 -15.27 -2.96
CA ALA A 104 10.59 -15.28 -1.55
C ALA A 104 9.24 -16.01 -1.37
N GLU A 105 8.21 -15.36 -0.85
CA GLU A 105 6.91 -15.98 -0.58
C GLU A 105 6.19 -16.55 -1.83
N TRP A 106 6.72 -16.26 -3.02
CA TRP A 106 6.17 -16.76 -4.28
C TRP A 106 7.08 -17.79 -4.98
N GLU A 107 8.15 -18.30 -4.35
CA GLU A 107 9.02 -19.32 -4.96
C GLU A 107 8.26 -20.58 -5.37
N GLU A 108 7.37 -21.09 -4.51
CA GLU A 108 6.56 -22.27 -4.82
C GLU A 108 5.41 -21.97 -5.80
N LYS A 109 4.82 -20.77 -5.71
CA LYS A 109 3.69 -20.35 -6.55
C LYS A 109 4.11 -19.87 -7.93
N GLY A 110 5.38 -19.51 -8.08
CA GLY A 110 5.94 -18.90 -9.28
C GLY A 110 5.56 -17.43 -9.48
N PRO A 111 6.04 -16.83 -10.57
CA PRO A 111 5.82 -15.42 -10.91
C PRO A 111 4.34 -15.05 -11.02
N GLN A 112 3.94 -13.95 -10.38
CA GLN A 112 2.58 -13.43 -10.38
C GLN A 112 2.35 -12.57 -11.64
N LYS A 113 2.24 -13.20 -12.81
CA LYS A 113 2.24 -12.55 -14.14
C LYS A 113 1.07 -11.59 -14.40
N ASP A 114 -0.04 -11.74 -13.67
CA ASP A 114 -1.19 -10.84 -13.76
C ASP A 114 -1.08 -9.61 -12.86
N LEU A 115 -0.05 -9.51 -12.01
CA LEU A 115 0.18 -8.33 -11.19
C LEU A 115 0.51 -7.12 -12.07
N ARG A 116 -0.10 -5.98 -11.76
CA ARG A 116 0.11 -4.70 -12.46
C ARG A 116 0.38 -3.59 -11.46
N ALA A 117 1.34 -2.74 -11.81
CA ALA A 117 1.57 -1.50 -11.08
C ALA A 117 0.62 -0.41 -11.57
N VAL A 118 0.25 0.48 -10.67
CA VAL A 118 -0.51 1.69 -10.97
C VAL A 118 0.38 2.90 -10.78
N PHE A 119 0.80 3.20 -9.56
CA PHE A 119 1.75 4.27 -9.23
C PHE A 119 2.49 3.98 -7.91
N THR A 120 3.58 4.68 -7.72
CA THR A 120 4.35 4.69 -6.48
C THR A 120 3.80 5.77 -5.54
N ILE A 121 3.89 5.55 -4.23
CA ILE A 121 3.38 6.47 -3.23
C ILE A 121 4.57 7.00 -2.39
N HIS A 122 4.58 6.81 -1.10
CA HIS A 122 5.59 7.37 -0.20
C HIS A 122 6.79 6.43 0.02
N PRO A 123 7.94 6.97 0.43
CA PRO A 123 9.05 6.15 0.93
C PRO A 123 8.69 5.53 2.28
N GLU A 124 9.26 4.37 2.56
CA GLU A 124 9.11 3.61 3.80
C GLU A 124 10.48 3.23 4.33
N ALA A 125 10.78 3.67 5.55
CA ALA A 125 12.02 3.29 6.23
C ALA A 125 11.81 2.04 7.09
N ILE A 126 12.77 1.12 7.07
CA ILE A 126 12.81 0.00 8.00
C ILE A 126 13.24 0.54 9.36
N THR A 127 12.30 0.64 10.28
CA THR A 127 12.48 1.29 11.57
C THR A 127 12.64 0.23 12.66
N LEU A 128 13.75 0.26 13.40
CA LEU A 128 13.97 -0.56 14.59
C LEU A 128 13.79 0.32 15.84
N VAL A 129 12.77 0.01 16.63
CA VAL A 129 12.47 0.69 17.91
C VAL A 129 12.86 -0.23 19.06
N ALA A 130 13.67 0.25 20.00
CA ALA A 130 14.09 -0.49 21.17
C ALA A 130 13.76 0.27 22.45
N ALA A 131 13.45 -0.46 23.52
CA ALA A 131 13.30 0.13 24.84
C ALA A 131 14.66 0.49 25.44
N ASP A 132 14.78 1.67 26.06
CA ASP A 132 16.03 2.15 26.64
C ASP A 132 16.59 1.23 27.74
N ASP A 133 15.69 0.60 28.52
CA ASP A 133 16.03 -0.33 29.60
C ASP A 133 16.36 -1.75 29.13
N ALA A 134 16.19 -2.04 27.83
CA ALA A 134 16.50 -3.37 27.27
C ALA A 134 17.98 -3.58 26.96
N GLY A 135 18.82 -2.54 27.06
CA GLY A 135 20.27 -2.61 26.82
C GLY A 135 20.62 -2.85 25.34
N ILE A 136 19.74 -2.44 24.41
CA ILE A 136 19.94 -2.54 22.98
C ILE A 136 20.45 -1.19 22.48
N LYS A 137 21.71 -1.10 22.08
CA LYS A 137 22.33 0.11 21.52
C LYS A 137 22.61 -0.04 20.02
N THR A 138 22.85 -1.26 19.60
CA THR A 138 23.15 -1.63 18.21
C THR A 138 22.30 -2.83 17.81
N ILE A 139 22.17 -3.10 16.53
CA ILE A 139 21.43 -4.27 16.04
C ILE A 139 22.02 -5.60 16.58
N ALA A 140 23.33 -5.65 16.87
CA ALA A 140 23.98 -6.84 17.43
C ALA A 140 23.49 -7.19 18.85
N ASP A 141 23.01 -6.20 19.61
CA ASP A 141 22.49 -6.38 20.97
C ASP A 141 21.10 -7.04 20.99
N LEU A 142 20.49 -7.28 19.81
CA LEU A 142 19.22 -8.01 19.70
C LEU A 142 19.35 -9.50 20.05
N LYS A 143 20.56 -10.05 20.08
CA LYS A 143 20.78 -11.45 20.46
C LYS A 143 20.25 -11.74 21.88
N GLY A 144 19.43 -12.78 22.00
CA GLY A 144 18.73 -13.14 23.23
C GLY A 144 17.53 -12.27 23.62
N LYS A 145 17.19 -11.26 22.83
CA LYS A 145 16.05 -10.36 23.10
C LYS A 145 14.75 -10.85 22.47
N ARG A 146 13.62 -10.35 22.99
CA ARG A 146 12.28 -10.57 22.44
C ARG A 146 12.00 -9.47 21.42
N VAL A 147 11.99 -9.81 20.14
CA VAL A 147 11.90 -8.85 19.06
C VAL A 147 10.73 -9.16 18.14
N ASN A 148 9.80 -8.24 18.01
CA ASN A 148 8.77 -8.38 16.98
C ASN A 148 9.34 -8.05 15.61
N ILE A 149 9.43 -9.05 14.74
CA ILE A 149 9.92 -8.96 13.36
C ILE A 149 8.79 -8.80 12.33
N GLY A 150 7.53 -8.71 12.78
CA GLY A 150 6.35 -8.55 11.94
C GLY A 150 5.57 -9.84 11.70
N ASN A 151 4.27 -9.67 11.46
CA ASN A 151 3.34 -10.77 11.26
C ASN A 151 3.57 -11.50 9.93
N PRO A 152 3.24 -12.80 9.86
CA PRO A 152 3.14 -13.51 8.58
C PRO A 152 2.18 -12.78 7.63
N GLY A 153 2.53 -12.71 6.33
CA GLY A 153 1.74 -11.98 5.33
C GLY A 153 2.04 -10.47 5.24
N SER A 154 2.89 -9.92 6.13
CA SER A 154 3.39 -8.55 6.01
C SER A 154 4.64 -8.49 5.13
N GLY A 155 4.88 -7.34 4.49
CA GLY A 155 6.14 -7.10 3.80
C GLY A 155 7.29 -6.84 4.77
N GLN A 156 7.01 -6.19 5.91
CA GLN A 156 8.01 -5.84 6.92
C GLN A 156 8.76 -7.05 7.50
N ARG A 157 8.11 -8.23 7.60
CA ARG A 157 8.74 -9.42 8.17
C ARG A 157 10.04 -9.79 7.44
N GLN A 158 10.01 -9.81 6.12
CA GLN A 158 11.22 -10.12 5.36
C GLN A 158 12.27 -8.99 5.45
N ASN A 159 11.84 -7.71 5.47
CA ASN A 159 12.78 -6.61 5.64
C ASN A 159 13.51 -6.72 7.00
N SER A 160 12.81 -7.14 8.05
CA SER A 160 13.40 -7.40 9.36
C SER A 160 14.40 -8.56 9.30
N ILE A 161 14.05 -9.65 8.62
CA ILE A 161 14.95 -10.79 8.41
C ILE A 161 16.19 -10.39 7.63
N ASP A 162 16.02 -9.66 6.51
CA ASP A 162 17.15 -9.17 5.70
C ASP A 162 18.08 -8.25 6.50
N ALA A 163 17.51 -7.37 7.37
CA ALA A 163 18.28 -6.53 8.27
C ALA A 163 19.09 -7.32 9.30
N LEU A 164 18.49 -8.37 9.86
CA LEU A 164 19.16 -9.24 10.84
C LEU A 164 20.25 -10.06 10.17
N GLU A 165 19.95 -10.72 9.05
CA GLU A 165 20.90 -11.60 8.35
C GLU A 165 22.14 -10.87 7.87
N VAL A 166 22.00 -9.68 7.26
CA VAL A 166 23.16 -8.90 6.80
C VAL A 166 24.06 -8.46 7.95
N ASN A 167 23.53 -8.42 9.17
CA ASN A 167 24.24 -8.12 10.40
C ASN A 167 24.65 -9.38 11.19
N GLY A 168 24.60 -10.57 10.59
CA GLY A 168 25.07 -11.82 11.17
C GLY A 168 24.18 -12.33 12.32
N ILE A 169 22.90 -12.02 12.29
CA ILE A 169 21.90 -12.48 13.27
C ILE A 169 20.93 -13.44 12.59
N ASN A 170 20.86 -14.67 13.09
CA ASN A 170 19.83 -15.63 12.70
C ASN A 170 18.60 -15.39 13.56
N TYR A 171 17.48 -14.98 12.95
CA TYR A 171 16.25 -14.65 13.66
C TYR A 171 15.59 -15.85 14.34
N GLU A 172 15.90 -17.10 13.92
CA GLU A 172 15.32 -18.32 14.47
C GLU A 172 16.05 -18.81 15.73
N THR A 173 17.36 -18.51 15.82
CA THR A 173 18.22 -19.09 16.86
C THR A 173 18.83 -18.03 17.79
N ASP A 174 19.05 -16.80 17.31
CA ASP A 174 19.78 -15.78 18.06
C ASP A 174 18.87 -14.85 18.89
N LEU A 175 17.56 -14.84 18.66
CA LEU A 175 16.60 -14.03 19.39
C LEU A 175 15.25 -14.72 19.55
N VAL A 176 14.37 -14.18 20.38
CA VAL A 176 12.98 -14.63 20.50
C VAL A 176 12.14 -13.81 19.51
N ALA A 177 11.91 -14.38 18.32
CA ALA A 177 11.19 -13.72 17.25
C ALA A 177 9.67 -13.75 17.49
N GLU A 178 9.08 -12.60 17.68
CA GLU A 178 7.63 -12.42 17.75
C GLU A 178 7.07 -12.04 16.37
N GLY A 179 5.86 -12.49 16.08
CA GLY A 179 5.20 -12.31 14.78
C GLY A 179 3.86 -11.60 14.89
N VAL A 180 3.75 -10.53 15.69
CA VAL A 180 2.51 -9.78 15.87
C VAL A 180 2.39 -8.63 14.87
N LYS A 181 1.17 -8.15 14.64
CA LYS A 181 0.94 -6.99 13.78
C LYS A 181 1.62 -5.75 14.36
N ALA A 182 2.13 -4.88 13.49
CA ALA A 182 2.81 -3.65 13.89
C ALA A 182 1.95 -2.74 14.79
N ALA A 183 0.62 -2.79 14.65
CA ALA A 183 -0.30 -2.03 15.52
C ALA A 183 -0.32 -2.52 16.99
N GLU A 184 0.09 -3.75 17.26
CA GLU A 184 0.12 -4.34 18.59
C GLU A 184 1.48 -4.14 19.30
N ALA A 185 2.53 -3.95 18.49
CA ALA A 185 3.90 -3.87 18.98
C ALA A 185 4.15 -2.75 20.02
N PRO A 186 3.61 -1.51 19.88
CA PRO A 186 3.77 -0.46 20.87
C PRO A 186 3.27 -0.85 22.27
N GLY A 187 2.07 -1.43 22.34
CA GLY A 187 1.49 -1.90 23.60
C GLY A 187 2.36 -2.99 24.25
N LEU A 188 2.79 -4.00 23.46
CA LEU A 188 3.65 -5.06 23.97
C LEU A 188 5.02 -4.53 24.45
N LEU A 189 5.57 -3.52 23.77
CA LEU A 189 6.81 -2.88 24.19
C LEU A 189 6.63 -2.12 25.49
N GLN A 190 5.55 -1.33 25.63
CA GLN A 190 5.24 -0.58 26.84
C GLN A 190 4.96 -1.49 28.05
N ASP A 191 4.36 -2.65 27.83
CA ASP A 191 4.11 -3.69 28.83
C ASP A 191 5.36 -4.52 29.20
N GLY A 192 6.49 -4.30 28.54
CA GLY A 192 7.72 -5.07 28.74
C GLY A 192 7.63 -6.53 28.25
N ARG A 193 6.69 -6.82 27.37
CA ARG A 193 6.52 -8.18 26.78
C ARG A 193 7.47 -8.40 25.60
N ILE A 194 7.86 -7.34 24.91
CA ILE A 194 8.94 -7.33 23.92
C ILE A 194 9.99 -6.27 24.30
N ASP A 195 11.19 -6.40 23.76
CA ASP A 195 12.33 -5.52 24.03
C ASP A 195 12.58 -4.53 22.87
N ALA A 196 12.21 -4.95 21.66
CA ALA A 196 12.29 -4.15 20.43
C ALA A 196 11.25 -4.62 19.40
N PHE A 197 11.01 -3.79 18.40
CA PHE A 197 10.22 -4.18 17.24
C PHE A 197 10.72 -3.49 15.96
N PHE A 198 10.60 -4.19 14.86
CA PHE A 198 10.76 -3.62 13.51
C PHE A 198 9.42 -3.13 12.98
N TYR A 199 9.47 -2.06 12.18
CA TYR A 199 8.34 -1.62 11.37
C TYR A 199 8.81 -0.96 10.07
N THR A 200 8.42 -1.50 8.93
CA THR A 200 8.61 -0.85 7.62
C THR A 200 7.43 0.03 7.34
N VAL A 201 7.61 1.34 7.35
CA VAL A 201 6.49 2.29 7.28
C VAL A 201 6.93 3.67 6.83
N GLY A 202 6.01 4.43 6.23
CA GLY A 202 6.18 5.86 6.00
C GLY A 202 6.09 6.67 7.30
N HIS A 203 6.76 7.80 7.33
CA HIS A 203 6.79 8.67 8.51
C HIS A 203 6.00 9.97 8.30
N PRO A 204 5.25 10.43 9.35
CA PRO A 204 5.07 9.83 10.68
C PRO A 204 4.12 8.63 10.69
N SER A 205 4.35 7.67 11.59
CA SER A 205 3.49 6.51 11.82
C SER A 205 2.79 6.61 13.17
N GLY A 206 1.50 6.28 13.23
CA GLY A 206 0.73 6.25 14.46
C GLY A 206 1.30 5.26 15.49
N ALA A 207 1.65 4.04 15.07
CA ALA A 207 2.26 3.04 15.95
C ALA A 207 3.59 3.51 16.57
N ILE A 208 4.45 4.17 15.78
CA ILE A 208 5.73 4.67 16.30
C ILE A 208 5.50 5.86 17.23
N LYS A 209 4.54 6.75 16.93
CA LYS A 209 4.13 7.82 17.86
C LYS A 209 3.64 7.26 19.19
N GLU A 210 2.83 6.22 19.14
CA GLU A 210 2.33 5.54 20.35
C GLU A 210 3.50 4.97 21.18
N ALA A 211 4.44 4.26 20.54
CA ALA A 211 5.60 3.70 21.22
C ALA A 211 6.46 4.79 21.88
N THR A 212 6.71 5.91 21.19
CA THR A 212 7.55 7.01 21.70
C THR A 212 6.86 7.89 22.74
N ALA A 213 5.52 7.96 22.76
CA ALA A 213 4.75 8.71 23.75
C ALA A 213 4.54 7.94 25.07
N GLY A 214 4.90 6.66 25.14
CA GLY A 214 4.69 5.82 26.30
C GLY A 214 5.57 6.13 27.49
N ARG A 215 5.30 5.47 28.64
CA ARG A 215 6.08 5.63 29.87
C ARG A 215 7.45 4.99 29.78
N ARG A 216 7.53 3.79 29.20
CA ARG A 216 8.79 3.11 28.89
C ARG A 216 9.49 3.86 27.78
N LYS A 217 10.64 4.46 28.07
CA LYS A 217 11.39 5.26 27.11
C LYS A 217 11.97 4.35 26.02
N VAL A 218 12.04 4.91 24.83
CA VAL A 218 12.47 4.19 23.64
C VAL A 218 13.41 5.06 22.78
N HIS A 219 14.21 4.38 21.98
CA HIS A 219 15.03 4.99 20.94
C HIS A 219 14.94 4.16 19.65
N PHE A 220 15.37 4.77 18.57
CA PHE A 220 15.56 4.10 17.28
C PHE A 220 17.00 3.61 17.19
N VAL A 221 17.20 2.45 16.62
CA VAL A 221 18.50 1.81 16.45
C VAL A 221 18.90 1.85 14.97
N ASP A 222 20.13 2.28 14.69
CA ASP A 222 20.70 2.27 13.34
C ASP A 222 20.75 0.83 12.79
N ILE A 223 20.54 0.70 11.50
CA ILE A 223 20.72 -0.57 10.78
C ILE A 223 21.92 -0.44 9.87
N PRO A 224 23.10 -0.96 10.27
CA PRO A 224 24.32 -0.87 9.48
C PRO A 224 24.34 -1.85 8.29
N ASN A 225 25.43 -1.83 7.51
CA ASN A 225 25.66 -2.70 6.35
C ASN A 225 24.67 -2.49 5.19
N ILE A 226 24.09 -1.29 5.07
CA ILE A 226 23.13 -0.92 4.02
C ILE A 226 23.73 -1.12 2.62
N ASP A 227 25.00 -0.82 2.41
CA ASP A 227 25.67 -1.00 1.12
C ASP A 227 25.69 -2.47 0.68
N GLN A 228 25.76 -3.42 1.63
CA GLN A 228 25.67 -4.84 1.32
C GLN A 228 24.24 -5.22 0.90
N LEU A 229 23.23 -4.68 1.59
CA LEU A 229 21.82 -4.89 1.26
C LEU A 229 21.47 -4.33 -0.12
N THR A 230 21.87 -3.10 -0.42
CA THR A 230 21.56 -2.46 -1.71
C THR A 230 22.31 -3.09 -2.90
N LYS A 231 23.48 -3.68 -2.66
CA LYS A 231 24.16 -4.50 -3.68
C LYS A 231 23.47 -5.84 -3.92
N LYS A 232 22.99 -6.48 -2.86
CA LYS A 232 22.32 -7.79 -2.94
C LYS A 232 20.90 -7.66 -3.51
N PHE A 233 20.19 -6.59 -3.16
CA PHE A 233 18.79 -6.39 -3.45
C PHE A 233 18.54 -5.04 -4.12
N PRO A 234 18.21 -5.00 -5.43
CA PRO A 234 18.10 -3.76 -6.21
C PRO A 234 16.89 -2.88 -5.83
N TYR A 235 15.97 -3.41 -5.03
CA TYR A 235 14.78 -2.71 -4.55
C TYR A 235 14.99 -1.96 -3.23
N TYR A 236 16.14 -2.13 -2.56
CA TYR A 236 16.47 -1.37 -1.36
C TYR A 236 17.27 -0.11 -1.69
N ALA A 237 17.04 0.93 -0.91
CA ALA A 237 17.77 2.18 -0.97
C ALA A 237 18.12 2.65 0.45
N LYS A 238 19.16 3.48 0.59
CA LYS A 238 19.47 4.16 1.84
C LYS A 238 18.29 5.07 2.24
N ALA A 239 17.94 5.04 3.53
CA ALA A 239 16.87 5.81 4.11
C ALA A 239 17.20 6.29 5.52
N PHE A 240 16.33 7.14 6.07
CA PHE A 240 16.46 7.66 7.42
C PHE A 240 15.11 7.65 8.14
N VAL A 241 15.13 7.40 9.45
CA VAL A 241 13.98 7.60 10.33
C VAL A 241 14.02 9.05 10.82
N PRO A 242 13.08 9.92 10.39
CA PRO A 242 13.07 11.33 10.77
C PRO A 242 12.56 11.51 12.19
N ILE A 243 13.46 11.74 13.15
CA ILE A 243 13.10 11.86 14.58
C ILE A 243 12.25 13.08 14.90
N LYS A 244 12.24 14.11 14.05
CA LYS A 244 11.40 15.31 14.20
C LYS A 244 9.91 15.02 14.43
N PHE A 245 9.44 13.85 14.03
CA PHE A 245 8.05 13.40 14.22
C PHE A 245 7.80 12.67 15.53
N TYR A 246 8.85 12.40 16.32
CA TYR A 246 8.83 11.47 17.46
C TYR A 246 9.52 12.07 18.70
N GLU A 247 8.98 13.19 19.20
CA GLU A 247 9.54 13.97 20.33
C GLU A 247 9.80 13.14 21.60
N GLY A 248 9.06 12.03 21.78
CA GLY A 248 9.24 11.12 22.91
C GLY A 248 10.41 10.13 22.79
N ALA A 249 11.06 10.03 21.61
CA ALA A 249 12.25 9.22 21.42
C ALA A 249 13.49 9.90 22.04
N THR A 250 14.44 9.10 22.52
CA THR A 250 15.65 9.65 23.18
C THR A 250 16.78 10.00 22.21
N ASN A 251 16.64 9.67 20.91
CA ASN A 251 17.57 10.04 19.85
C ASN A 251 17.69 11.57 19.69
N LYS A 252 18.86 12.03 19.24
CA LYS A 252 19.16 13.45 18.96
C LYS A 252 19.17 13.79 17.47
N GLU A 253 19.37 12.79 16.62
CA GLU A 253 19.54 12.91 15.19
C GLU A 253 18.74 11.83 14.46
N ASP A 254 18.46 12.05 13.17
CA ASP A 254 17.81 11.07 12.32
C ASP A 254 18.65 9.80 12.26
N VAL A 255 17.97 8.65 12.24
CA VAL A 255 18.59 7.34 12.34
C VAL A 255 18.76 6.71 10.97
N GLU A 256 19.97 6.27 10.65
CA GLU A 256 20.31 5.68 9.37
C GLU A 256 19.74 4.26 9.25
N THR A 257 19.14 3.99 8.09
CA THR A 257 18.52 2.70 7.77
C THR A 257 18.41 2.54 6.25
N PHE A 258 17.76 1.49 5.81
CA PHE A 258 17.37 1.29 4.42
C PHE A 258 15.86 1.39 4.25
N GLY A 259 15.39 1.45 3.01
CA GLY A 259 13.98 1.66 2.72
C GLY A 259 13.54 1.10 1.38
N VAL A 260 12.24 1.11 1.24
CA VAL A 260 11.48 0.77 0.04
C VAL A 260 10.49 1.89 -0.27
N LYS A 261 9.65 1.72 -1.29
CA LYS A 261 8.52 2.62 -1.57
C LYS A 261 7.20 1.85 -1.42
N ALA A 262 6.17 2.51 -0.93
CA ALA A 262 4.81 2.04 -1.08
C ALA A 262 4.36 2.20 -2.53
N THR A 263 3.63 1.23 -3.07
CA THR A 263 3.09 1.25 -4.43
C THR A 263 1.62 0.84 -4.42
N LEU A 264 0.82 1.38 -5.33
CA LEU A 264 -0.51 0.88 -5.61
C LEU A 264 -0.42 -0.17 -6.72
N VAL A 265 -0.90 -1.36 -6.44
CA VAL A 265 -0.95 -2.46 -7.42
C VAL A 265 -2.38 -2.92 -7.66
N THR A 266 -2.58 -3.62 -8.77
CA THR A 266 -3.85 -4.20 -9.20
C THR A 266 -3.60 -5.46 -10.02
N SER A 267 -4.66 -6.13 -10.48
CA SER A 267 -4.59 -7.26 -11.41
C SER A 267 -4.86 -6.82 -12.85
N ALA A 268 -4.21 -7.47 -13.82
CA ALA A 268 -4.54 -7.35 -15.24
C ALA A 268 -6.03 -7.63 -15.55
N LYS A 269 -6.74 -8.29 -14.64
CA LYS A 269 -8.16 -8.62 -14.78
C LYS A 269 -9.10 -7.50 -14.37
N VAL A 270 -8.61 -6.48 -13.66
CA VAL A 270 -9.42 -5.31 -13.30
C VAL A 270 -9.67 -4.48 -14.56
N PRO A 271 -10.91 -4.05 -14.84
CA PRO A 271 -11.22 -3.33 -16.07
C PRO A 271 -10.45 -2.02 -16.22
N ASP A 272 -9.94 -1.73 -17.41
CA ASP A 272 -9.17 -0.52 -17.73
C ASP A 272 -9.84 0.76 -17.27
N LYS A 273 -11.17 0.87 -17.45
CA LYS A 273 -11.94 2.03 -17.03
C LYS A 273 -11.88 2.28 -15.51
N VAL A 274 -11.75 1.23 -14.70
CA VAL A 274 -11.66 1.32 -13.24
C VAL A 274 -10.29 1.85 -12.85
N VAL A 275 -9.23 1.25 -13.39
CA VAL A 275 -7.85 1.67 -13.10
C VAL A 275 -7.57 3.07 -13.66
N TYR A 276 -8.08 3.37 -14.85
CA TYR A 276 -8.02 4.73 -15.42
C TYR A 276 -8.67 5.76 -14.48
N ALA A 277 -9.89 5.49 -13.98
CA ALA A 277 -10.58 6.40 -13.08
C ALA A 277 -9.81 6.63 -11.77
N VAL A 278 -9.29 5.57 -11.14
CA VAL A 278 -8.48 5.67 -9.91
C VAL A 278 -7.22 6.50 -10.18
N THR A 279 -6.48 6.18 -11.24
CA THR A 279 -5.26 6.89 -11.62
C THR A 279 -5.55 8.37 -11.90
N LYS A 280 -6.53 8.63 -12.76
CA LYS A 280 -6.91 10.00 -13.14
C LYS A 280 -7.29 10.84 -11.93
N GLU A 281 -8.16 10.34 -11.06
CA GLU A 281 -8.64 11.14 -9.94
C GLU A 281 -7.52 11.43 -8.93
N VAL A 282 -6.60 10.52 -8.67
CA VAL A 282 -5.45 10.77 -7.79
C VAL A 282 -4.51 11.83 -8.40
N PHE A 283 -4.16 11.71 -9.68
CA PHE A 283 -3.23 12.64 -10.34
C PHE A 283 -3.85 14.00 -10.64
N ASP A 284 -5.13 14.08 -10.99
CA ASP A 284 -5.83 15.36 -11.22
C ASP A 284 -6.04 16.12 -9.90
N ASN A 285 -6.23 15.39 -8.78
CA ASN A 285 -6.36 15.96 -7.44
C ASN A 285 -5.07 15.79 -6.62
N TYR A 286 -3.91 15.78 -7.29
CA TYR A 286 -2.60 15.54 -6.69
C TYR A 286 -2.30 16.44 -5.48
N GLU A 287 -2.59 17.73 -5.56
CA GLU A 287 -2.36 18.67 -4.46
C GLU A 287 -3.27 18.41 -3.24
N GLU A 288 -4.50 17.90 -3.46
CA GLU A 288 -5.37 17.43 -2.37
C GLU A 288 -4.81 16.14 -1.78
N PHE A 289 -4.43 15.19 -2.64
CA PHE A 289 -3.85 13.92 -2.20
C PHE A 289 -2.60 14.15 -1.34
N LYS A 290 -1.69 14.99 -1.77
CA LYS A 290 -0.43 15.32 -1.08
C LYS A 290 -0.66 15.87 0.33
N LYS A 291 -1.74 16.60 0.58
CA LYS A 291 -2.07 17.18 1.89
C LYS A 291 -2.68 16.19 2.89
N LEU A 292 -3.06 14.99 2.46
CA LEU A 292 -3.78 14.05 3.30
C LEU A 292 -2.90 13.29 4.30
N HIS A 293 -1.57 13.26 4.07
CA HIS A 293 -0.63 12.70 5.04
C HIS A 293 0.77 13.34 4.89
N PRO A 294 1.50 13.63 5.99
CA PRO A 294 2.85 14.21 5.89
C PRO A 294 3.86 13.37 5.10
N ALA A 295 3.72 12.05 5.10
CA ALA A 295 4.57 11.16 4.29
C ALA A 295 4.52 11.46 2.77
N TYR A 296 3.50 12.18 2.30
CA TYR A 296 3.36 12.55 0.89
C TYR A 296 4.03 13.88 0.52
N GLU A 297 4.60 14.60 1.49
CA GLU A 297 5.25 15.89 1.25
C GLU A 297 6.33 15.82 0.16
N VAL A 298 7.03 14.70 0.08
CA VAL A 298 8.12 14.44 -0.88
C VAL A 298 7.64 14.01 -2.27
N LEU A 299 6.33 13.79 -2.46
CA LEU A 299 5.79 13.34 -3.74
C LEU A 299 5.84 14.44 -4.80
N THR A 300 6.17 14.02 -6.01
CA THR A 300 5.93 14.73 -7.27
C THR A 300 5.25 13.76 -8.23
N LYS A 301 4.55 14.28 -9.26
CA LYS A 301 3.92 13.39 -10.25
C LYS A 301 4.93 12.50 -10.96
N GLU A 302 6.15 12.99 -11.12
CA GLU A 302 7.28 12.27 -11.73
C GLU A 302 7.72 11.09 -10.85
N ASN A 303 8.03 11.34 -9.56
CA ASN A 303 8.53 10.29 -8.68
C ASN A 303 7.47 9.26 -8.28
N MET A 304 6.19 9.57 -8.49
CA MET A 304 5.09 8.60 -8.39
C MET A 304 5.09 7.57 -9.54
N LEU A 305 5.93 7.76 -10.56
CA LEU A 305 6.08 6.84 -11.70
C LEU A 305 7.42 6.08 -11.70
N GLU A 306 8.17 6.17 -10.61
CA GLU A 306 9.49 5.54 -10.47
C GLU A 306 9.45 4.33 -9.52
N GLY A 307 10.33 3.33 -9.81
CA GLY A 307 10.56 2.19 -8.90
C GLY A 307 9.45 1.14 -8.90
N MET A 308 8.68 1.06 -9.97
CA MET A 308 7.69 0.01 -10.18
C MET A 308 8.31 -1.15 -10.97
N SER A 309 8.19 -2.37 -10.46
CA SER A 309 8.75 -3.58 -11.06
C SER A 309 7.74 -4.35 -11.90
N ALA A 310 6.45 -4.29 -11.55
CA ALA A 310 5.39 -4.92 -12.34
C ALA A 310 5.04 -4.06 -13.56
N PRO A 311 4.59 -4.66 -14.67
CA PRO A 311 4.10 -3.91 -15.83
C PRO A 311 2.96 -2.96 -15.42
N ILE A 312 2.95 -1.76 -15.99
CA ILE A 312 1.89 -0.78 -15.75
C ILE A 312 0.55 -1.30 -16.30
N HIS A 313 -0.52 -1.11 -15.54
CA HIS A 313 -1.86 -1.45 -16.00
C HIS A 313 -2.28 -0.60 -17.21
N PRO A 314 -2.91 -1.19 -18.27
CA PRO A 314 -3.31 -0.44 -19.47
C PRO A 314 -4.17 0.78 -19.17
N GLY A 315 -5.08 0.72 -18.19
CA GLY A 315 -5.90 1.84 -17.77
C GLY A 315 -5.08 3.01 -17.18
N ALA A 316 -4.04 2.71 -16.38
CA ALA A 316 -3.12 3.72 -15.85
C ALA A 316 -2.24 4.28 -16.99
N MET A 317 -1.68 3.42 -17.84
CA MET A 317 -0.89 3.81 -18.98
C MET A 317 -1.64 4.75 -19.94
N LYS A 318 -2.93 4.53 -20.14
CA LYS A 318 -3.78 5.40 -20.94
C LYS A 318 -3.77 6.84 -20.39
N TYR A 319 -3.99 7.01 -19.09
CA TYR A 319 -3.96 8.34 -18.45
C TYR A 319 -2.57 8.98 -18.56
N TYR A 320 -1.50 8.22 -18.35
CA TYR A 320 -0.13 8.75 -18.45
C TYR A 320 0.19 9.26 -19.84
N LYS A 321 -0.20 8.55 -20.91
CA LYS A 321 -0.05 8.99 -22.29
C LYS A 321 -0.87 10.24 -22.62
N GLU A 322 -2.12 10.30 -22.15
CA GLU A 322 -2.99 11.46 -22.34
C GLU A 322 -2.42 12.75 -21.70
N THR A 323 -1.65 12.60 -20.62
CA THR A 323 -1.08 13.74 -19.85
C THR A 323 0.42 13.95 -20.09
N GLY A 324 1.06 13.13 -20.94
CA GLY A 324 2.50 13.20 -21.19
C GLY A 324 3.38 12.81 -20.01
N LEU A 325 2.81 12.06 -19.03
CA LEU A 325 3.53 11.57 -17.87
C LEU A 325 4.28 10.25 -18.14
N ASP A 326 3.93 9.54 -19.21
CA ASP A 326 4.56 8.27 -19.61
C ASP A 326 6.07 8.37 -19.84
N LYS A 327 6.60 9.55 -20.17
CA LYS A 327 8.04 9.83 -20.27
C LYS A 327 8.82 9.65 -18.96
N TYR A 328 8.16 9.66 -17.81
CA TYR A 328 8.78 9.47 -16.49
C TYR A 328 8.75 8.02 -16.00
N LEU A 329 8.11 7.12 -16.73
CA LEU A 329 8.17 5.68 -16.45
C LEU A 329 9.59 5.16 -16.74
N LYS A 330 10.23 4.59 -15.72
CA LYS A 330 11.59 4.04 -15.80
C LYS A 330 11.56 2.57 -15.40
#